data_89b7854dfdedb16d4db3d6f3f6441a4d
#
_entry.id   89b7854dfdedb16d4db3d6f3f6441a4d
#
_cell.length_a   1.000
_cell.length_b   1.000
_cell.length_c   1.000
_cell.angle_alpha   90.00
_cell.angle_beta   90.00
_cell.angle_gamma   90.00
#
_symmetry.space_group_name_H-M   'P 1'
#
loop_
_entity.id
_entity.type
_entity.pdbx_description
1 polymer ?
#
loop_
_entity_poly.entity_id
_entity_poly.type
_entity_poly.pdbx_seq_one_letter_code
_entity_poly.pdbx_strand_id
1 'polypeptide(L)'
;MNLIKYAVAFCLILFGEAASAQQTGGNMTREQWADQTYKQLFAAERAPDPTDPEFMEILQRFIFGEVFYVGETDPKIRELITVVSLTTLQTLPQLKAHINAALNVGNTPLEIRESIYGCAPFIGFPRTLNAVGVFNQVMRERGLELPLENAAAVNEENRLEKGAAIQTALYGDEVKTAMETLPDPYKDKVPEILTGFCFGDFYTRKGLTLQQRELLALVTLTALGAEKQLPAHIMGNLKAGNDKQTLLAAMVQTIPYIGLPNALTAINLIKETDVENYQPIYRK
;
A
#
# COMPACT_ATOMS: atom_id res chain seq x y z
N MET A 1 27.48 4.30 61.61
CA MET A 1 27.43 2.86 61.38
C MET A 1 25.97 2.47 61.13
N ASN A 2 25.54 2.70 59.91
CA ASN A 2 24.21 2.23 59.44
C ASN A 2 24.28 2.00 57.95
N LEU A 3 24.14 0.76 57.57
CA LEU A 3 24.11 0.30 56.19
C LEU A 3 22.77 0.70 55.54
N ILE A 4 22.79 1.45 54.46
CA ILE A 4 21.65 1.69 53.59
C ILE A 4 21.67 0.63 52.47
N LYS A 5 20.68 -0.25 52.49
CA LYS A 5 20.45 -1.25 51.47
C LYS A 5 19.79 -0.59 50.27
N TYR A 6 20.46 -0.62 49.11
CA TYR A 6 19.85 -0.28 47.82
C TYR A 6 19.04 -1.48 47.33
N ALA A 7 17.72 -1.29 47.27
CA ALA A 7 16.83 -2.21 46.56
C ALA A 7 16.84 -1.83 45.07
N VAL A 8 17.42 -2.71 44.25
CA VAL A 8 17.32 -2.62 42.80
C VAL A 8 15.95 -3.18 42.39
N ALA A 9 15.06 -2.28 41.98
CA ALA A 9 13.81 -2.67 41.36
C ALA A 9 14.07 -3.15 39.93
N PHE A 10 13.92 -4.45 39.74
CA PHE A 10 13.96 -5.08 38.41
C PHE A 10 12.63 -4.80 37.71
N CYS A 11 12.59 -3.81 36.80
CA CYS A 11 11.47 -3.62 35.88
C CYS A 11 11.49 -4.76 34.87
N LEU A 12 10.64 -5.75 35.07
CA LEU A 12 10.25 -6.71 34.05
C LEU A 12 9.47 -5.96 32.96
N ILE A 13 10.13 -5.68 31.87
CA ILE A 13 9.49 -5.27 30.63
C ILE A 13 8.83 -6.55 30.08
N LEU A 14 7.53 -6.67 30.31
CA LEU A 14 6.69 -7.59 29.59
C LEU A 14 6.65 -7.14 28.13
N PHE A 15 7.39 -7.84 27.28
CA PHE A 15 7.13 -7.85 25.85
C PHE A 15 5.72 -8.44 25.68
N GLY A 16 4.75 -7.56 25.49
CA GLY A 16 3.44 -7.97 25.03
C GLY A 16 3.60 -8.58 23.64
N GLU A 17 3.38 -9.86 23.53
CA GLU A 17 3.14 -10.54 22.27
C GLU A 17 2.06 -9.75 21.54
N ALA A 18 2.35 -9.37 20.29
CA ALA A 18 1.34 -8.87 19.37
C ALA A 18 0.36 -10.03 19.15
N ALA A 19 -0.69 -10.05 19.97
CA ALA A 19 -1.79 -10.97 19.79
C ALA A 19 -2.37 -10.70 18.41
N SER A 20 -2.20 -11.65 17.50
CA SER A 20 -3.06 -11.80 16.34
C SER A 20 -4.48 -11.63 16.85
N ALA A 21 -5.21 -10.66 16.30
CA ALA A 21 -6.63 -10.47 16.62
C ALA A 21 -7.43 -11.64 16.03
N GLN A 22 -7.24 -12.81 16.61
CA GLN A 22 -8.08 -13.98 16.41
C GLN A 22 -9.40 -13.70 17.11
N GLN A 23 -10.49 -13.76 16.36
CA GLN A 23 -11.88 -13.68 16.79
C GLN A 23 -12.14 -14.33 18.16
N THR A 24 -12.03 -13.55 19.23
CA THR A 24 -12.55 -13.85 20.54
C THR A 24 -13.52 -12.74 20.94
N GLY A 25 -14.52 -12.51 20.11
CA GLY A 25 -15.61 -11.60 20.43
C GLY A 25 -16.91 -12.33 20.22
N GLY A 26 -17.75 -12.38 21.23
CA GLY A 26 -19.15 -12.71 21.04
C GLY A 26 -19.75 -11.85 19.92
N ASN A 27 -20.77 -12.36 19.25
CA ASN A 27 -21.43 -11.85 18.03
C ASN A 27 -21.54 -10.33 17.93
N MET A 28 -20.45 -9.62 17.56
CA MET A 28 -20.53 -8.20 17.21
C MET A 28 -21.27 -8.06 15.88
N THR A 29 -22.20 -7.12 15.84
CA THR A 29 -22.90 -6.77 14.62
C THR A 29 -21.95 -6.01 13.66
N ARG A 30 -22.27 -5.99 12.36
CA ARG A 30 -21.57 -5.17 11.36
C ARG A 30 -21.47 -3.69 11.77
N GLU A 31 -22.45 -3.20 12.47
CA GLU A 31 -22.49 -1.83 13.00
C GLU A 31 -21.49 -1.61 14.13
N GLN A 32 -21.43 -2.52 15.09
CA GLN A 32 -20.46 -2.48 16.19
C GLN A 32 -19.01 -2.58 15.68
N TRP A 33 -18.78 -3.44 14.68
CA TRP A 33 -17.50 -3.50 13.98
C TRP A 33 -17.16 -2.16 13.31
N ALA A 34 -18.13 -1.54 12.63
CA ALA A 34 -17.95 -0.24 12.00
C ALA A 34 -17.60 0.86 12.99
N ASP A 35 -18.27 0.90 14.16
CA ASP A 35 -17.98 1.86 15.22
C ASP A 35 -16.54 1.73 15.73
N GLN A 36 -16.10 0.49 15.98
CA GLN A 36 -14.76 0.21 16.48
C GLN A 36 -13.69 0.64 15.46
N THR A 37 -13.83 0.22 14.20
CA THR A 37 -12.87 0.54 13.14
C THR A 37 -12.83 2.03 12.85
N TYR A 38 -13.98 2.68 12.76
CA TYR A 38 -14.07 4.11 12.51
C TYR A 38 -13.34 4.91 13.60
N LYS A 39 -13.58 4.55 14.87
CA LYS A 39 -12.90 5.16 16.01
C LYS A 39 -11.38 4.96 15.97
N GLN A 40 -10.92 3.77 15.58
CA GLN A 40 -9.49 3.47 15.41
C GLN A 40 -8.86 4.33 14.31
N LEU A 41 -9.52 4.46 13.16
CA LEU A 41 -9.00 5.16 11.99
C LEU A 41 -9.05 6.68 12.14
N PHE A 42 -10.15 7.21 12.68
CA PHE A 42 -10.40 8.65 12.66
C PHE A 42 -10.37 9.31 14.05
N ALA A 43 -10.12 8.54 15.10
CA ALA A 43 -10.13 9.01 16.49
C ALA A 43 -11.43 9.77 16.86
N ALA A 44 -12.56 9.37 16.28
CA ALA A 44 -13.87 9.97 16.42
C ALA A 44 -14.97 8.90 16.46
N GLU A 45 -16.08 9.20 17.08
CA GLU A 45 -17.28 8.37 16.98
C GLU A 45 -17.99 8.63 15.63
N ARG A 46 -18.64 7.60 15.08
CA ARG A 46 -19.51 7.78 13.92
C ARG A 46 -20.71 8.66 14.32
N ALA A 47 -21.09 9.54 13.42
CA ALA A 47 -22.29 10.36 13.56
C ALA A 47 -23.16 10.23 12.31
N PRO A 48 -24.49 10.34 12.40
CA PRO A 48 -25.36 10.42 11.25
C PRO A 48 -24.99 11.64 10.38
N ASP A 49 -24.91 11.44 9.08
CA ASP A 49 -24.77 12.56 8.16
C ASP A 49 -26.07 13.37 8.09
N PRO A 50 -26.02 14.71 8.21
CA PRO A 50 -27.22 15.52 8.22
C PRO A 50 -27.92 15.65 6.87
N THR A 51 -27.24 15.31 5.79
CA THR A 51 -27.70 15.51 4.40
C THR A 51 -28.09 14.17 3.75
N ASP A 52 -27.19 13.17 3.85
CA ASP A 52 -27.34 11.87 3.19
C ASP A 52 -27.16 10.71 4.18
N PRO A 53 -27.98 10.64 5.27
CA PRO A 53 -27.75 9.71 6.37
C PRO A 53 -27.79 8.22 5.92
N GLU A 54 -28.69 7.86 5.05
CA GLU A 54 -28.86 6.47 4.56
C GLU A 54 -27.63 6.01 3.75
N PHE A 55 -27.14 6.86 2.85
CA PHE A 55 -25.97 6.55 2.04
C PHE A 55 -24.70 6.44 2.90
N MET A 56 -24.51 7.38 3.82
CA MET A 56 -23.37 7.36 4.71
C MET A 56 -23.40 6.17 5.68
N GLU A 57 -24.57 5.74 6.10
CA GLU A 57 -24.71 4.53 6.90
C GLU A 57 -24.32 3.26 6.14
N ILE A 58 -24.76 3.13 4.87
CA ILE A 58 -24.34 2.04 3.98
C ILE A 58 -22.82 2.05 3.81
N LEU A 59 -22.24 3.21 3.48
CA LEU A 59 -20.80 3.38 3.28
C LEU A 59 -20.01 2.95 4.52
N GLN A 60 -20.37 3.47 5.68
CA GLN A 60 -19.62 3.23 6.92
C GLN A 60 -19.71 1.76 7.36
N ARG A 61 -20.88 1.14 7.30
CA ARG A 61 -21.06 -0.28 7.61
C ARG A 61 -20.33 -1.18 6.64
N PHE A 62 -20.32 -0.83 5.34
CA PHE A 62 -19.67 -1.62 4.33
C PHE A 62 -18.15 -1.54 4.46
N ILE A 63 -17.57 -0.34 4.52
CA ILE A 63 -16.11 -0.16 4.62
C ILE A 63 -15.59 -0.70 5.95
N PHE A 64 -16.11 -0.16 7.06
CA PHE A 64 -15.52 -0.32 8.38
C PHE A 64 -16.08 -1.51 9.17
N GLY A 65 -17.25 -2.03 8.80
CA GLY A 65 -17.90 -3.14 9.48
C GLY A 65 -17.90 -4.46 8.70
N GLU A 66 -17.45 -4.46 7.45
CA GLU A 66 -17.49 -5.63 6.58
C GLU A 66 -16.15 -5.81 5.84
N VAL A 67 -15.81 -4.93 4.89
CA VAL A 67 -14.60 -5.06 4.06
C VAL A 67 -13.32 -5.10 4.89
N PHE A 68 -13.24 -4.29 5.93
CA PHE A 68 -12.07 -4.21 6.81
C PHE A 68 -11.76 -5.53 7.53
N TYR A 69 -12.73 -6.45 7.61
CA TYR A 69 -12.59 -7.74 8.28
C TYR A 69 -12.47 -8.94 7.32
N VAL A 70 -12.38 -8.69 6.01
CA VAL A 70 -12.15 -9.75 5.03
C VAL A 70 -10.65 -9.95 4.83
N GLY A 71 -10.18 -11.16 5.14
CA GLY A 71 -8.76 -11.53 5.07
C GLY A 71 -7.93 -10.93 6.22
N GLU A 72 -6.81 -11.57 6.50
CA GLU A 72 -5.86 -11.13 7.52
C GLU A 72 -4.91 -10.10 6.89
N THR A 73 -5.06 -8.84 7.26
CA THR A 73 -4.19 -7.76 6.78
C THR A 73 -4.00 -6.73 7.89
N ASP A 74 -2.75 -6.33 8.13
CA ASP A 74 -2.40 -5.27 9.07
C ASP A 74 -3.15 -3.97 8.71
N PRO A 75 -3.80 -3.29 9.66
CA PRO A 75 -4.42 -1.98 9.46
C PRO A 75 -3.51 -0.95 8.77
N LYS A 76 -2.20 -0.97 9.02
CA LYS A 76 -1.23 -0.11 8.34
C LYS A 76 -1.24 -0.34 6.82
N ILE A 77 -1.18 -1.61 6.40
CA ILE A 77 -1.21 -1.97 4.97
C ILE A 77 -2.57 -1.64 4.36
N ARG A 78 -3.68 -1.88 5.06
CA ARG A 78 -5.03 -1.50 4.60
C ARG A 78 -5.11 -0.01 4.28
N GLU A 79 -4.59 0.85 5.15
CA GLU A 79 -4.59 2.29 4.91
C GLU A 79 -3.64 2.70 3.78
N LEU A 80 -2.48 2.06 3.60
CA LEU A 80 -1.63 2.33 2.43
C LEU A 80 -2.32 1.93 1.11
N ILE A 81 -3.04 0.80 1.07
CA ILE A 81 -3.87 0.38 -0.07
C ILE A 81 -4.92 1.44 -0.37
N THR A 82 -5.60 1.95 0.65
CA THR A 82 -6.61 2.99 0.51
C THR A 82 -6.00 4.31 0.01
N VAL A 83 -4.89 4.76 0.60
CA VAL A 83 -4.15 5.96 0.16
C VAL A 83 -3.76 5.87 -1.31
N VAL A 84 -3.24 4.72 -1.76
CA VAL A 84 -2.84 4.50 -3.16
C VAL A 84 -4.05 4.47 -4.10
N SER A 85 -5.15 3.83 -3.70
CA SER A 85 -6.40 3.82 -4.48
C SER A 85 -6.93 5.23 -4.69
N LEU A 86 -7.02 6.02 -3.61
CA LEU A 86 -7.51 7.41 -3.65
C LEU A 86 -6.56 8.36 -4.39
N THR A 87 -5.24 8.12 -4.27
CA THR A 87 -4.21 8.83 -5.07
C THR A 87 -4.43 8.56 -6.56
N THR A 88 -4.63 7.32 -6.94
CA THR A 88 -4.82 6.90 -8.34
C THR A 88 -6.09 7.51 -8.94
N LEU A 89 -7.18 7.52 -8.18
CA LEU A 89 -8.48 8.05 -8.60
C LEU A 89 -8.61 9.57 -8.44
N GLN A 90 -7.63 10.23 -7.83
CA GLN A 90 -7.63 11.68 -7.58
C GLN A 90 -8.80 12.16 -6.71
N THR A 91 -9.29 11.32 -5.83
CA THR A 91 -10.33 11.67 -4.85
C THR A 91 -9.69 12.35 -3.64
N LEU A 92 -9.23 13.57 -3.82
CA LEU A 92 -8.33 14.27 -2.90
C LEU A 92 -8.91 14.56 -1.51
N PRO A 93 -10.22 14.88 -1.34
CA PRO A 93 -10.81 15.04 -0.01
C PRO A 93 -10.75 13.75 0.82
N GLN A 94 -11.07 12.61 0.21
CA GLN A 94 -11.00 11.30 0.85
C GLN A 94 -9.55 10.90 1.11
N LEU A 95 -8.64 11.20 0.19
CA LEU A 95 -7.20 11.01 0.38
C LEU A 95 -6.70 11.73 1.64
N LYS A 96 -7.11 12.98 1.86
CA LYS A 96 -6.78 13.73 3.08
C LYS A 96 -7.21 13.00 4.35
N ALA A 97 -8.44 12.48 4.37
CA ALA A 97 -8.98 11.73 5.51
C ALA A 97 -8.15 10.46 5.77
N HIS A 98 -7.85 9.69 4.72
CA HIS A 98 -7.13 8.42 4.84
C HIS A 98 -5.62 8.58 5.07
N ILE A 99 -4.97 9.68 4.69
CA ILE A 99 -3.62 10.02 5.16
C ILE A 99 -3.61 10.22 6.69
N ASN A 100 -4.63 10.88 7.24
CA ASN A 100 -4.79 11.01 8.68
C ASN A 100 -5.04 9.65 9.36
N ALA A 101 -5.89 8.80 8.78
CA ALA A 101 -6.15 7.45 9.27
C ALA A 101 -4.89 6.59 9.23
N ALA A 102 -4.11 6.65 8.15
CA ALA A 102 -2.84 5.95 8.03
C ALA A 102 -1.84 6.33 9.15
N LEU A 103 -1.75 7.62 9.48
CA LEU A 103 -0.96 8.09 10.64
C LEU A 103 -1.51 7.54 11.96
N ASN A 104 -2.84 7.54 12.13
CA ASN A 104 -3.49 7.07 13.36
C ASN A 104 -3.28 5.57 13.62
N VAL A 105 -3.20 4.74 12.56
CA VAL A 105 -2.89 3.30 12.70
C VAL A 105 -1.38 3.01 12.74
N GLY A 106 -0.53 4.05 12.75
CA GLY A 106 0.91 3.93 12.99
C GLY A 106 1.79 3.83 11.75
N ASN A 107 1.27 4.16 10.54
CA ASN A 107 2.17 4.40 9.40
C ASN A 107 3.02 5.64 9.66
N THR A 108 4.28 5.56 9.34
CA THR A 108 5.17 6.72 9.39
C THR A 108 4.88 7.69 8.23
N PRO A 109 5.18 8.99 8.39
CA PRO A 109 5.10 9.93 7.27
C PRO A 109 5.89 9.46 6.04
N LEU A 110 7.02 8.78 6.25
CA LEU A 110 7.85 8.25 5.17
C LEU A 110 7.13 7.13 4.40
N GLU A 111 6.53 6.15 5.09
CA GLU A 111 5.77 5.05 4.45
C GLU A 111 4.62 5.61 3.60
N ILE A 112 3.88 6.59 4.11
CA ILE A 112 2.77 7.23 3.39
C ILE A 112 3.28 7.99 2.17
N ARG A 113 4.35 8.80 2.31
CA ARG A 113 4.96 9.52 1.18
C ARG A 113 5.44 8.57 0.10
N GLU A 114 6.12 7.50 0.48
CA GLU A 114 6.67 6.53 -0.47
C GLU A 114 5.57 5.73 -1.17
N SER A 115 4.41 5.49 -0.53
CA SER A 115 3.25 4.88 -1.18
C SER A 115 2.67 5.79 -2.26
N ILE A 116 2.58 7.11 -2.00
CA ILE A 116 2.13 8.11 -2.98
C ILE A 116 3.16 8.26 -4.11
N TYR A 117 4.45 8.36 -3.79
CA TYR A 117 5.52 8.47 -4.78
C TYR A 117 5.58 7.25 -5.71
N GLY A 118 5.36 6.05 -5.16
CA GLY A 118 5.30 4.80 -5.93
C GLY A 118 4.21 4.75 -6.99
N CYS A 119 3.21 5.63 -6.92
CA CYS A 119 2.19 5.75 -7.96
C CYS A 119 2.72 6.46 -9.22
N ALA A 120 3.78 7.29 -9.13
CA ALA A 120 4.23 8.14 -10.24
C ALA A 120 4.52 7.40 -11.54
N PRO A 121 5.18 6.22 -11.54
CA PRO A 121 5.42 5.45 -12.75
C PRO A 121 4.13 4.99 -13.48
N PHE A 122 3.01 4.89 -12.76
CA PHE A 122 1.76 4.35 -13.27
C PHE A 122 0.74 5.43 -13.64
N ILE A 123 0.62 6.50 -12.83
CA ILE A 123 -0.38 7.56 -13.00
C ILE A 123 0.19 8.87 -13.55
N GLY A 124 1.53 8.96 -13.65
CA GLY A 124 2.24 10.17 -14.08
C GLY A 124 2.39 11.23 -12.99
N PHE A 125 3.33 12.14 -13.21
CA PHE A 125 3.67 13.19 -12.25
C PHE A 125 2.52 14.14 -11.90
N PRO A 126 1.66 14.61 -12.85
CA PRO A 126 0.63 15.58 -12.50
C PRO A 126 -0.33 15.07 -11.42
N ARG A 127 -0.80 13.85 -11.54
CA ARG A 127 -1.68 13.22 -10.54
C ARG A 127 -0.95 12.96 -9.22
N THR A 128 0.30 12.53 -9.29
CA THR A 128 1.12 12.30 -8.10
C THR A 128 1.38 13.62 -7.35
N LEU A 129 1.65 14.72 -8.05
CA LEU A 129 1.85 16.05 -7.45
C LEU A 129 0.60 16.54 -6.70
N ASN A 130 -0.60 16.30 -7.23
CA ASN A 130 -1.84 16.61 -6.52
C ASN A 130 -1.91 15.88 -5.17
N ALA A 131 -1.62 14.57 -5.16
CA ALA A 131 -1.62 13.77 -3.94
C ALA A 131 -0.51 14.20 -2.95
N VAL A 132 0.67 14.53 -3.46
CA VAL A 132 1.78 15.09 -2.65
C VAL A 132 1.38 16.42 -2.01
N GLY A 133 0.63 17.25 -2.72
CA GLY A 133 0.08 18.51 -2.18
C GLY A 133 -0.83 18.26 -0.97
N VAL A 134 -1.72 17.26 -1.07
CA VAL A 134 -2.60 16.84 0.05
C VAL A 134 -1.79 16.26 1.20
N PHE A 135 -0.83 15.38 0.92
CA PHE A 135 0.07 14.84 1.94
C PHE A 135 0.79 15.94 2.72
N ASN A 136 1.43 16.88 2.00
CA ASN A 136 2.13 18.00 2.62
C ASN A 136 1.21 18.90 3.45
N GLN A 137 -0.05 19.06 3.04
CA GLN A 137 -1.05 19.78 3.81
C GLN A 137 -1.32 19.07 5.13
N VAL A 138 -1.57 17.76 5.12
CA VAL A 138 -1.79 16.96 6.34
C VAL A 138 -0.57 17.02 7.27
N MET A 139 0.65 16.89 6.74
CA MET A 139 1.87 16.99 7.56
C MET A 139 1.91 18.33 8.32
N ARG A 140 1.66 19.45 7.63
CA ARG A 140 1.61 20.76 8.28
C ARG A 140 0.48 20.88 9.33
N GLU A 141 -0.71 20.39 9.01
CA GLU A 141 -1.85 20.39 9.95
C GLU A 141 -1.60 19.56 11.20
N ARG A 142 -0.78 18.50 11.09
CA ARG A 142 -0.33 17.65 12.20
C ARG A 142 0.91 18.18 12.93
N GLY A 143 1.48 19.30 12.49
CA GLY A 143 2.71 19.85 13.07
C GLY A 143 3.95 19.01 12.81
N LEU A 144 3.93 18.19 11.75
CA LEU A 144 5.07 17.36 11.36
C LEU A 144 6.01 18.14 10.44
N GLU A 145 7.31 18.00 10.67
CA GLU A 145 8.32 18.74 9.93
C GLU A 145 8.44 18.30 8.46
N LEU A 146 8.64 19.28 7.58
CA LEU A 146 8.95 19.08 6.16
C LEU A 146 10.21 19.91 5.81
N PRO A 147 11.05 19.43 4.89
CA PRO A 147 10.95 18.19 4.13
C PRO A 147 11.25 16.96 5.00
N LEU A 148 10.61 15.83 4.69
CA LEU A 148 11.03 14.55 5.26
C LEU A 148 12.43 14.17 4.76
N GLU A 149 13.08 13.24 5.47
CA GLU A 149 14.37 12.70 5.08
C GLU A 149 14.39 12.19 3.63
N ASN A 150 15.56 12.32 2.99
CA ASN A 150 15.75 11.79 1.64
C ASN A 150 15.80 10.25 1.68
N ALA A 151 14.89 9.61 0.98
CA ALA A 151 14.79 8.15 0.89
C ALA A 151 15.49 7.57 -0.36
N ALA A 152 16.11 8.38 -1.21
CA ALA A 152 16.83 7.88 -2.37
C ALA A 152 17.99 6.95 -1.95
N ALA A 153 18.14 5.83 -2.65
CA ALA A 153 19.21 4.87 -2.41
C ALA A 153 20.14 4.72 -3.63
N VAL A 154 19.89 5.51 -4.67
CA VAL A 154 20.68 5.52 -5.92
C VAL A 154 21.02 6.96 -6.32
N ASN A 155 21.98 7.08 -7.23
CA ASN A 155 22.35 8.31 -7.92
C ASN A 155 22.37 8.08 -9.44
N GLU A 156 22.69 9.11 -10.23
CA GLU A 156 22.71 9.01 -11.70
C GLU A 156 23.68 7.94 -12.23
N GLU A 157 24.76 7.64 -11.51
CA GLU A 157 25.79 6.68 -11.94
C GLU A 157 25.33 5.23 -11.79
N ASN A 158 24.46 4.91 -10.79
CA ASN A 158 24.13 3.53 -10.45
C ASN A 158 22.63 3.19 -10.55
N ARG A 159 21.74 4.16 -10.85
CA ARG A 159 20.29 3.94 -10.88
C ARG A 159 19.84 2.89 -11.91
N LEU A 160 20.47 2.85 -13.08
CA LEU A 160 20.16 1.86 -14.13
C LEU A 160 20.58 0.45 -13.69
N GLU A 161 21.78 0.28 -13.16
CA GLU A 161 22.27 -1.01 -12.66
C GLU A 161 21.39 -1.54 -11.52
N LYS A 162 21.11 -0.71 -10.52
CA LYS A 162 20.29 -1.10 -9.38
C LYS A 162 18.85 -1.37 -9.77
N GLY A 163 18.30 -0.57 -10.69
CA GLY A 163 16.97 -0.78 -11.25
C GLY A 163 16.89 -2.09 -12.03
N ALA A 164 17.89 -2.38 -12.89
CA ALA A 164 17.95 -3.62 -13.65
C ALA A 164 18.01 -4.85 -12.74
N ALA A 165 18.76 -4.80 -11.64
CA ALA A 165 18.83 -5.89 -10.68
C ALA A 165 17.46 -6.26 -10.09
N ILE A 166 16.66 -5.25 -9.71
CA ILE A 166 15.29 -5.46 -9.18
C ILE A 166 14.36 -5.93 -10.30
N GLN A 167 14.38 -5.27 -11.46
CA GLN A 167 13.52 -5.60 -12.58
C GLN A 167 13.73 -7.04 -13.05
N THR A 168 14.98 -7.44 -13.28
CA THR A 168 15.32 -8.81 -13.73
C THR A 168 14.89 -9.85 -12.71
N ALA A 169 15.06 -9.58 -11.42
CA ALA A 169 14.63 -10.47 -10.37
C ALA A 169 13.10 -10.71 -10.40
N LEU A 170 12.30 -9.68 -10.62
CA LEU A 170 10.84 -9.76 -10.62
C LEU A 170 10.25 -10.19 -11.97
N TYR A 171 10.77 -9.65 -13.07
CA TYR A 171 10.13 -9.70 -14.39
C TYR A 171 11.01 -10.31 -15.51
N GLY A 172 12.27 -10.68 -15.19
CA GLY A 172 13.19 -11.17 -16.23
C GLY A 172 13.41 -10.13 -17.33
N ASP A 173 13.51 -10.61 -18.56
CA ASP A 173 13.73 -9.80 -19.77
C ASP A 173 12.43 -9.52 -20.56
N GLU A 174 11.25 -9.80 -20.00
CA GLU A 174 9.96 -9.74 -20.72
C GLU A 174 9.71 -8.40 -21.40
N VAL A 175 9.98 -7.28 -20.71
CA VAL A 175 9.76 -5.94 -21.28
C VAL A 175 10.72 -5.66 -22.43
N LYS A 176 11.99 -6.05 -22.29
CA LYS A 176 12.99 -5.89 -23.35
C LYS A 176 12.59 -6.67 -24.60
N THR A 177 12.23 -7.93 -24.43
CA THR A 177 11.76 -8.80 -25.51
C THR A 177 10.50 -8.24 -26.18
N ALA A 178 9.54 -7.74 -25.41
CA ALA A 178 8.33 -7.13 -25.97
C ALA A 178 8.59 -5.88 -26.82
N MET A 179 9.72 -5.19 -26.61
CA MET A 179 10.09 -3.96 -27.33
C MET A 179 11.07 -4.20 -28.51
N GLU A 180 11.58 -5.41 -28.71
CA GLU A 180 12.56 -5.74 -29.76
C GLU A 180 12.08 -5.41 -31.19
N THR A 181 10.78 -5.41 -31.44
CA THR A 181 10.18 -5.09 -32.72
C THR A 181 10.03 -3.60 -32.99
N LEU A 182 10.32 -2.75 -32.03
CA LEU A 182 10.26 -1.31 -32.20
C LEU A 182 11.48 -0.83 -33.05
N PRO A 183 11.30 0.23 -33.85
CA PRO A 183 12.43 0.83 -34.57
C PRO A 183 13.39 1.57 -33.62
N ASP A 184 14.64 1.76 -34.07
CA ASP A 184 15.60 2.60 -33.34
C ASP A 184 15.11 4.06 -33.25
N PRO A 185 15.34 4.77 -32.16
CA PRO A 185 16.02 4.33 -30.93
C PRO A 185 15.07 3.73 -29.87
N TYR A 186 13.80 3.49 -30.18
CA TYR A 186 12.73 3.18 -29.20
C TYR A 186 12.90 1.79 -28.58
N LYS A 187 13.39 0.79 -29.34
CA LYS A 187 13.58 -0.58 -28.85
C LYS A 187 14.50 -0.66 -27.62
N ASP A 188 15.51 0.22 -27.56
CA ASP A 188 16.45 0.27 -26.44
C ASP A 188 16.04 1.32 -25.40
N LYS A 189 15.56 2.50 -25.85
CA LYS A 189 15.25 3.63 -24.95
C LYS A 189 14.00 3.43 -24.11
N VAL A 190 12.98 2.74 -24.62
CA VAL A 190 11.76 2.50 -23.82
C VAL A 190 12.03 1.56 -22.64
N PRO A 191 12.69 0.39 -22.82
CA PRO A 191 13.12 -0.44 -21.70
C PRO A 191 14.07 0.29 -20.73
N GLU A 192 15.04 1.06 -21.24
CA GLU A 192 15.97 1.84 -20.41
C GLU A 192 15.23 2.86 -19.52
N ILE A 193 14.23 3.57 -20.08
CA ILE A 193 13.38 4.49 -19.30
C ILE A 193 12.64 3.72 -18.21
N LEU A 194 12.01 2.60 -18.53
CA LEU A 194 11.32 1.79 -17.51
C LEU A 194 12.28 1.35 -16.40
N THR A 195 13.43 0.81 -16.76
CA THR A 195 14.44 0.32 -15.84
C THR A 195 14.95 1.44 -14.92
N GLY A 196 15.36 2.57 -15.51
CA GLY A 196 15.91 3.70 -14.73
C GLY A 196 14.86 4.42 -13.91
N PHE A 197 13.71 4.72 -14.51
CA PHE A 197 12.67 5.52 -13.87
C PHE A 197 11.86 4.69 -12.86
N CYS A 198 11.22 3.60 -13.27
CA CYS A 198 10.39 2.82 -12.37
C CYS A 198 11.22 2.09 -11.33
N PHE A 199 12.16 1.25 -11.77
CA PHE A 199 12.93 0.40 -10.86
C PHE A 199 14.09 1.14 -10.21
N GLY A 200 14.83 1.99 -10.96
CA GLY A 200 15.94 2.77 -10.43
C GLY A 200 15.49 3.85 -9.45
N ASP A 201 14.66 4.80 -9.91
CA ASP A 201 14.33 5.98 -9.12
C ASP A 201 13.28 5.73 -8.04
N PHE A 202 12.36 4.75 -8.21
CA PHE A 202 11.28 4.50 -7.25
C PHE A 202 11.43 3.19 -6.45
N TYR A 203 11.74 2.06 -7.09
CA TYR A 203 11.77 0.77 -6.38
C TYR A 203 12.97 0.61 -5.43
N THR A 204 14.09 1.30 -5.69
CA THR A 204 15.27 1.27 -4.81
C THR A 204 15.10 2.10 -3.53
N ARG A 205 14.11 2.98 -3.46
CA ARG A 205 13.92 3.93 -2.36
C ARG A 205 13.64 3.22 -1.04
N LYS A 206 14.10 3.82 0.08
CA LYS A 206 13.80 3.38 1.45
C LYS A 206 12.32 3.65 1.80
N GLY A 207 11.91 3.21 2.99
CA GLY A 207 10.57 3.48 3.56
C GLY A 207 9.54 2.39 3.30
N LEU A 208 9.59 1.68 2.17
CA LEU A 208 8.75 0.52 1.87
C LEU A 208 9.61 -0.67 1.45
N THR A 209 9.17 -1.88 1.82
CA THR A 209 9.78 -3.12 1.33
C THR A 209 9.40 -3.38 -0.13
N LEU A 210 10.11 -4.27 -0.80
CA LEU A 210 9.78 -4.66 -2.18
C LEU A 210 8.40 -5.32 -2.27
N GLN A 211 8.02 -6.14 -1.28
CA GLN A 211 6.68 -6.72 -1.20
C GLN A 211 5.59 -5.64 -1.14
N GLN A 212 5.78 -4.63 -0.29
CA GLN A 212 4.83 -3.51 -0.19
C GLN A 212 4.74 -2.73 -1.50
N ARG A 213 5.87 -2.45 -2.17
CA ARG A 213 5.87 -1.72 -3.44
C ARG A 213 5.13 -2.48 -4.54
N GLU A 214 5.37 -3.78 -4.67
CA GLU A 214 4.65 -4.64 -5.63
C GLU A 214 3.15 -4.72 -5.32
N LEU A 215 2.77 -4.85 -4.04
CA LEU A 215 1.38 -4.86 -3.63
C LEU A 215 0.67 -3.55 -4.01
N LEU A 216 1.29 -2.42 -3.70
CA LEU A 216 0.73 -1.09 -3.99
C LEU A 216 0.74 -0.78 -5.50
N ALA A 217 1.70 -1.29 -6.28
CA ALA A 217 1.69 -1.24 -7.73
C ALA A 217 0.51 -2.02 -8.32
N LEU A 218 0.24 -3.23 -7.82
CA LEU A 218 -0.92 -4.03 -8.22
C LEU A 218 -2.23 -3.29 -7.91
N VAL A 219 -2.34 -2.67 -6.73
CA VAL A 219 -3.49 -1.83 -6.35
C VAL A 219 -3.67 -0.66 -7.31
N THR A 220 -2.58 0.04 -7.64
CA THR A 220 -2.61 1.17 -8.60
C THR A 220 -3.12 0.72 -9.97
N LEU A 221 -2.59 -0.38 -10.50
CA LEU A 221 -2.99 -0.92 -11.80
C LEU A 221 -4.44 -1.39 -11.81
N THR A 222 -4.89 -2.01 -10.71
CA THR A 222 -6.31 -2.41 -10.56
C THR A 222 -7.22 -1.19 -10.56
N ALA A 223 -6.86 -0.13 -9.83
CA ALA A 223 -7.62 1.11 -9.79
C ALA A 223 -7.68 1.84 -11.15
N LEU A 224 -6.62 1.70 -11.97
CA LEU A 224 -6.58 2.20 -13.34
C LEU A 224 -7.39 1.35 -14.34
N GLY A 225 -7.80 0.14 -13.98
CA GLY A 225 -8.36 -0.83 -14.94
C GLY A 225 -7.32 -1.31 -15.97
N ALA A 226 -6.03 -1.34 -15.61
CA ALA A 226 -4.93 -1.74 -16.48
C ALA A 226 -4.81 -3.26 -16.59
N GLU A 227 -5.87 -3.92 -17.06
CA GLU A 227 -6.05 -5.38 -17.05
C GLU A 227 -4.87 -6.15 -17.67
N LYS A 228 -4.30 -5.64 -18.77
CA LYS A 228 -3.19 -6.29 -19.47
C LYS A 228 -1.90 -6.39 -18.64
N GLN A 229 -1.70 -5.48 -17.69
CA GLN A 229 -0.53 -5.43 -16.82
C GLN A 229 -0.69 -6.27 -15.54
N LEU A 230 -1.93 -6.57 -15.14
CA LEU A 230 -2.20 -7.28 -13.90
C LEU A 230 -1.51 -8.65 -13.80
N PRO A 231 -1.52 -9.54 -14.83
CA PRO A 231 -0.88 -10.84 -14.73
C PRO A 231 0.62 -10.77 -14.38
N ALA A 232 1.37 -9.86 -15.02
CA ALA A 232 2.78 -9.67 -14.74
C ALA A 232 3.01 -9.19 -13.29
N HIS A 233 2.19 -8.23 -12.80
CA HIS A 233 2.32 -7.73 -11.44
C HIS A 233 1.80 -8.71 -10.37
N ILE A 234 0.86 -9.60 -10.68
CA ILE A 234 0.49 -10.72 -9.80
C ILE A 234 1.71 -11.64 -9.62
N MET A 235 2.38 -12.02 -10.73
CA MET A 235 3.60 -12.82 -10.66
C MET A 235 4.75 -12.08 -9.97
N GLY A 236 4.94 -10.79 -10.23
CA GLY A 236 5.91 -9.95 -9.54
C GLY A 236 5.70 -9.94 -8.02
N ASN A 237 4.46 -9.82 -7.57
CA ASN A 237 4.08 -9.90 -6.16
C ASN A 237 4.46 -11.25 -5.53
N LEU A 238 4.10 -12.36 -6.20
CA LEU A 238 4.46 -13.69 -5.73
C LEU A 238 5.99 -13.83 -5.62
N LYS A 239 6.74 -13.37 -6.61
CA LYS A 239 8.20 -13.34 -6.60
C LYS A 239 8.78 -12.43 -5.51
N ALA A 240 8.16 -11.32 -5.22
CA ALA A 240 8.53 -10.44 -4.12
C ALA A 240 8.26 -11.05 -2.73
N GLY A 241 7.50 -12.16 -2.66
CA GLY A 241 7.20 -12.88 -1.41
C GLY A 241 5.80 -12.61 -0.83
N ASN A 242 4.93 -11.92 -1.56
CA ASN A 242 3.50 -11.87 -1.24
C ASN A 242 2.84 -13.20 -1.65
N ASP A 243 1.82 -13.62 -0.91
CA ASP A 243 1.01 -14.79 -1.25
C ASP A 243 -0.36 -14.39 -1.83
N LYS A 244 -1.07 -15.34 -2.42
CA LYS A 244 -2.40 -15.10 -2.98
C LYS A 244 -3.40 -14.56 -1.96
N GLN A 245 -3.31 -14.97 -0.70
CA GLN A 245 -4.21 -14.49 0.35
C GLN A 245 -4.01 -13.01 0.60
N THR A 246 -2.76 -12.55 0.67
CA THR A 246 -2.40 -11.14 0.75
C THR A 246 -2.94 -10.35 -0.43
N LEU A 247 -2.79 -10.87 -1.67
CA LEU A 247 -3.29 -10.20 -2.86
C LEU A 247 -4.83 -10.13 -2.88
N LEU A 248 -5.51 -11.21 -2.53
CA LEU A 248 -6.97 -11.23 -2.46
C LEU A 248 -7.50 -10.26 -1.40
N ALA A 249 -6.90 -10.24 -0.21
CA ALA A 249 -7.26 -9.30 0.84
C ALA A 249 -7.08 -7.83 0.40
N ALA A 250 -5.98 -7.54 -0.32
CA ALA A 250 -5.74 -6.22 -0.88
C ALA A 250 -6.81 -5.84 -1.92
N MET A 251 -7.19 -6.75 -2.82
CA MET A 251 -8.23 -6.46 -3.82
C MET A 251 -9.60 -6.24 -3.17
N VAL A 252 -9.95 -7.02 -2.15
CA VAL A 252 -11.19 -6.79 -1.39
C VAL A 252 -11.17 -5.42 -0.71
N GLN A 253 -10.02 -5.02 -0.13
CA GLN A 253 -9.86 -3.68 0.47
C GLN A 253 -10.07 -2.54 -0.54
N THR A 254 -9.80 -2.76 -1.82
CA THR A 254 -10.01 -1.72 -2.85
C THR A 254 -11.47 -1.51 -3.24
N ILE A 255 -12.35 -2.51 -3.03
CA ILE A 255 -13.74 -2.50 -3.53
C ILE A 255 -14.49 -1.20 -3.19
N PRO A 256 -14.47 -0.68 -1.95
CA PRO A 256 -15.19 0.55 -1.61
C PRO A 256 -14.74 1.78 -2.38
N TYR A 257 -13.52 1.77 -2.88
CA TYR A 257 -12.85 2.94 -3.47
C TYR A 257 -12.87 2.92 -5.00
N ILE A 258 -12.68 1.73 -5.61
CA ILE A 258 -12.56 1.57 -7.06
C ILE A 258 -13.78 0.91 -7.71
N GLY A 259 -14.71 0.40 -6.88
CA GLY A 259 -15.88 -0.35 -7.32
C GLY A 259 -15.59 -1.82 -7.62
N LEU A 260 -16.68 -2.60 -7.67
CA LEU A 260 -16.63 -4.06 -7.88
C LEU A 260 -15.99 -4.48 -9.22
N PRO A 261 -16.25 -3.83 -10.38
CA PRO A 261 -15.79 -4.38 -11.65
C PRO A 261 -14.28 -4.60 -11.73
N ASN A 262 -13.50 -3.57 -11.44
CA ASN A 262 -12.04 -3.64 -11.49
C ASN A 262 -11.47 -4.58 -10.41
N ALA A 263 -12.02 -4.54 -9.19
CA ALA A 263 -11.60 -5.44 -8.12
C ALA A 263 -11.88 -6.91 -8.47
N LEU A 264 -13.04 -7.24 -9.02
CA LEU A 264 -13.39 -8.60 -9.44
C LEU A 264 -12.53 -9.10 -10.60
N THR A 265 -12.18 -8.24 -11.55
CA THR A 265 -11.21 -8.59 -12.61
C THR A 265 -9.88 -9.03 -12.00
N ALA A 266 -9.31 -8.25 -11.07
CA ALA A 266 -8.05 -8.59 -10.42
C ALA A 266 -8.18 -9.87 -9.55
N ILE A 267 -9.28 -10.04 -8.79
CA ILE A 267 -9.55 -11.23 -7.99
C ILE A 267 -9.58 -12.49 -8.88
N ASN A 268 -10.25 -12.44 -10.03
CA ASN A 268 -10.30 -13.58 -10.96
C ASN A 268 -8.92 -13.92 -11.52
N LEU A 269 -8.14 -12.93 -11.93
CA LEU A 269 -6.76 -13.14 -12.40
C LEU A 269 -5.85 -13.74 -11.31
N ILE A 270 -5.95 -13.27 -10.06
CA ILE A 270 -5.22 -13.86 -8.93
C ILE A 270 -5.62 -15.32 -8.70
N LYS A 271 -6.91 -15.62 -8.74
CA LYS A 271 -7.45 -16.99 -8.57
C LYS A 271 -6.90 -17.93 -9.66
N GLU A 272 -6.87 -17.47 -10.91
CA GLU A 272 -6.46 -18.25 -12.09
C GLU A 272 -4.92 -18.40 -12.22
N THR A 273 -4.14 -17.57 -11.55
CA THR A 273 -2.67 -17.65 -11.60
C THR A 273 -2.19 -18.99 -11.03
N ASP A 274 -1.41 -19.74 -11.79
CA ASP A 274 -0.77 -20.97 -11.32
C ASP A 274 0.47 -20.64 -10.46
N VAL A 275 0.54 -21.23 -9.27
CA VAL A 275 1.65 -21.03 -8.32
C VAL A 275 2.52 -22.29 -8.15
N GLU A 276 2.16 -23.43 -8.75
CA GLU A 276 2.87 -24.70 -8.53
C GLU A 276 4.31 -24.70 -9.05
N ASN A 277 4.59 -23.90 -10.09
CA ASN A 277 5.91 -23.80 -10.70
C ASN A 277 6.72 -22.57 -10.26
N TYR A 278 6.33 -21.94 -9.13
CA TYR A 278 6.87 -20.66 -8.72
C TYR A 278 7.80 -20.78 -7.50
N GLN A 279 8.99 -20.14 -7.55
CA GLN A 279 9.94 -20.01 -6.42
C GLN A 279 10.05 -18.54 -6.01
N PRO A 280 9.68 -18.15 -4.76
CA PRO A 280 9.88 -16.78 -4.28
C PRO A 280 11.37 -16.43 -4.25
N ILE A 281 11.72 -15.26 -4.76
CA ILE A 281 13.09 -14.72 -4.72
C ILE A 281 13.44 -14.26 -3.30
N TYR A 282 12.44 -13.74 -2.60
CA TYR A 282 12.56 -13.33 -1.21
C TYR A 282 11.76 -14.29 -0.32
N ARG A 283 12.46 -15.03 0.53
CA ARG A 283 11.83 -15.81 1.61
C ARG A 283 11.69 -14.91 2.84
N LYS A 284 10.55 -15.01 3.52
CA LYS A 284 10.32 -14.35 4.84
C LYS A 284 11.36 -14.79 5.85
#